data_7dce3336ccaa41b4561488476a839336
#
_entry.id   7dce3336ccaa41b4561488476a839336
#
_cell.length_a   1.000
_cell.length_b   1.000
_cell.length_c   1.000
_cell.angle_alpha   90.00
_cell.angle_beta   90.00
_cell.angle_gamma   90.00
#
_symmetry.space_group_name_H-M   'P 1'
#
loop_
_entity.id
_entity.type
_entity.pdbx_description
1 polymer ?
#
loop_
_entity_poly.entity_id
_entity_poly.type
_entity_poly.pdbx_seq_one_letter_code
_entity_poly.pdbx_strand_id
1 'polypeptide(L)'
;YLKLFSGEMFKGFQNNTIARDLVMKRTLKNGKSLQFIYTGRTKSEFHTPGNSILGDSNNAPPVAEKTITVDDLLISSAFVYELDEVLSHYDLRSEISRKIGYALAEKYDRLIFRAIARGARAASPITKAGYVEPGGTQIRVGTNNQASDAYVPASLINAFYDAAAAMDEKGVSSEGR
;
A
#
# COMPACT_ATOMS: atom_id res chain seq x y z
N TYR A 1 16.75 -10.95 30.31
CA TYR A 1 17.41 -10.10 29.30
C TYR A 1 16.76 -10.21 27.93
N LEU A 2 16.56 -11.41 27.38
CA LEU A 2 15.99 -11.56 26.03
C LEU A 2 14.59 -10.95 25.86
N LYS A 3 13.72 -11.07 26.85
CA LYS A 3 12.37 -10.48 26.85
C LYS A 3 12.41 -8.95 26.90
N LEU A 4 13.32 -8.38 27.66
CA LEU A 4 13.49 -6.94 27.76
C LEU A 4 13.99 -6.36 26.43
N PHE A 5 15.02 -6.96 25.86
CA PHE A 5 15.59 -6.60 24.57
C PHE A 5 14.55 -6.62 23.44
N SER A 6 13.74 -7.68 23.37
CA SER A 6 12.68 -7.76 22.36
C SER A 6 11.58 -6.72 22.58
N GLY A 7 11.25 -6.39 23.83
CA GLY A 7 10.29 -5.35 24.15
C GLY A 7 10.74 -3.95 23.70
N GLU A 8 11.99 -3.60 23.90
CA GLU A 8 12.56 -2.32 23.44
C GLU A 8 12.62 -2.22 21.92
N MET A 9 12.98 -3.31 21.25
CA MET A 9 12.99 -3.39 19.78
C MET A 9 11.59 -3.18 19.21
N PHE A 10 10.56 -3.83 19.77
CA PHE A 10 9.17 -3.64 19.36
C PHE A 10 8.68 -2.21 19.59
N LYS A 11 9.02 -1.61 20.70
CA LYS A 11 8.69 -0.22 20.99
C LYS A 11 9.37 0.74 20.03
N GLY A 12 10.63 0.52 19.71
CA GLY A 12 11.36 1.27 18.67
C GLY A 12 10.72 1.14 17.30
N PHE A 13 10.32 -0.05 16.90
CA PHE A 13 9.59 -0.29 15.65
C PHE A 13 8.25 0.44 15.61
N GLN A 14 7.42 0.31 16.64
CA GLN A 14 6.10 0.94 16.70
C GLN A 14 6.14 2.47 16.64
N ASN A 15 7.10 3.08 17.33
CA ASN A 15 7.21 4.52 17.39
C ASN A 15 7.72 5.16 16.09
N ASN A 16 8.45 4.42 15.27
CA ASN A 16 9.08 4.95 14.05
C ASN A 16 8.38 4.53 12.76
N THR A 17 7.36 3.66 12.83
CA THR A 17 6.63 3.22 11.64
C THR A 17 5.48 4.16 11.32
N ILE A 18 5.47 4.75 10.12
CA ILE A 18 4.44 5.67 9.64
C ILE A 18 3.37 4.91 8.83
N ALA A 19 3.79 4.06 7.91
CA ALA A 19 2.89 3.36 6.99
C ALA A 19 1.98 2.33 7.67
N ARG A 20 2.35 1.86 8.85
CA ARG A 20 1.60 0.85 9.59
C ARG A 20 0.15 1.25 9.86
N ASP A 21 -0.10 2.51 10.16
CA ASP A 21 -1.42 2.99 10.56
C ASP A 21 -2.22 3.57 9.38
N LEU A 22 -1.57 3.73 8.22
CA LEU A 22 -2.20 4.19 6.99
C LEU A 22 -2.82 3.06 6.16
N VAL A 23 -2.52 1.80 6.46
CA VAL A 23 -2.97 0.64 5.69
C VAL A 23 -3.86 -0.28 6.50
N MET A 24 -4.83 -0.91 5.83
CA MET A 24 -5.68 -1.92 6.46
C MET A 24 -4.85 -3.16 6.79
N LYS A 25 -4.96 -3.64 8.02
CA LYS A 25 -4.25 -4.82 8.53
C LYS A 25 -5.20 -6.00 8.63
N ARG A 26 -4.75 -7.16 8.18
CA ARG A 26 -5.44 -8.44 8.41
C ARG A 26 -4.45 -9.45 8.96
N THR A 27 -4.89 -10.22 9.94
CA THR A 27 -4.07 -11.28 10.54
C THR A 27 -4.40 -12.60 9.89
N LEU A 28 -3.40 -13.27 9.35
CA LEU A 28 -3.52 -14.61 8.82
C LEU A 28 -3.40 -15.62 9.99
N LYS A 29 -4.46 -16.42 10.23
CA LYS A 29 -4.46 -17.40 11.33
C LYS A 29 -3.80 -18.71 10.93
N ASN A 30 -4.04 -19.15 9.70
CA ASN A 30 -3.50 -20.39 9.15
C ASN A 30 -3.20 -20.23 7.66
N GLY A 31 -2.16 -20.93 7.18
CA GLY A 31 -1.79 -20.91 5.76
C GLY A 31 -0.77 -19.82 5.42
N LYS A 32 -0.42 -19.77 4.15
CA LYS A 32 0.61 -18.88 3.58
C LYS A 32 0.03 -17.81 2.66
N SER A 33 -1.26 -17.91 2.31
CA SER A 33 -1.92 -17.02 1.36
C SER A 33 -3.30 -16.59 1.86
N LEU A 34 -3.70 -15.39 1.48
CA LEU A 34 -5.02 -14.84 1.73
C LEU A 34 -5.62 -14.37 0.40
N GLN A 35 -6.84 -14.81 0.13
CA GLN A 35 -7.59 -14.43 -1.07
C GLN A 35 -8.51 -13.27 -0.77
N PHE A 36 -8.56 -12.31 -1.69
CA PHE A 36 -9.46 -11.16 -1.66
C PHE A 36 -10.34 -11.21 -2.89
N ILE A 37 -11.63 -11.12 -2.69
CA ILE A 37 -12.61 -11.00 -3.76
C ILE A 37 -12.85 -9.51 -4.01
N TYR A 38 -12.73 -9.11 -5.26
CA TYR A 38 -13.05 -7.78 -5.74
C TYR A 38 -14.26 -7.86 -6.66
N THR A 39 -15.30 -7.09 -6.35
CA THR A 39 -16.51 -6.97 -7.17
C THR A 39 -16.49 -5.64 -7.90
N GLY A 40 -16.62 -5.67 -9.21
CA GLY A 40 -16.70 -4.48 -10.03
C GLY A 40 -18.07 -3.81 -9.99
N ARG A 41 -18.19 -2.71 -10.71
CA ARG A 41 -19.43 -1.94 -10.82
C ARG A 41 -20.43 -2.64 -11.71
N THR A 42 -21.73 -2.53 -11.37
CA THR A 42 -22.83 -2.93 -12.23
C THR A 42 -23.21 -1.77 -13.14
N LYS A 43 -23.72 -2.09 -14.32
CA LYS A 43 -24.33 -1.10 -15.22
C LYS A 43 -25.80 -0.96 -14.89
N SER A 44 -26.31 0.25 -15.07
CA SER A 44 -27.74 0.53 -15.11
C SER A 44 -28.10 1.12 -16.47
N GLU A 45 -29.21 0.71 -17.03
CA GLU A 45 -29.70 1.19 -18.32
C GLU A 45 -31.22 1.34 -18.28
N PHE A 46 -31.73 2.21 -19.16
CA PHE A 46 -33.18 2.39 -19.28
C PHE A 46 -33.80 1.21 -20.03
N HIS A 47 -34.83 0.61 -19.45
CA HIS A 47 -35.54 -0.49 -20.07
C HIS A 47 -36.44 0.01 -21.22
N THR A 48 -36.33 -0.65 -22.36
CA THR A 48 -37.25 -0.46 -23.50
C THR A 48 -38.32 -1.54 -23.45
N PRO A 49 -39.64 -1.17 -23.48
CA PRO A 49 -40.70 -2.16 -23.49
C PRO A 49 -40.55 -3.17 -24.64
N GLY A 50 -40.71 -4.44 -24.34
CA GLY A 50 -40.52 -5.54 -25.31
C GLY A 50 -39.19 -6.25 -25.25
N ASN A 51 -38.18 -5.69 -24.53
CA ASN A 51 -36.90 -6.35 -24.32
C ASN A 51 -36.89 -7.19 -23.02
N SER A 52 -36.06 -8.21 -22.99
CA SER A 52 -35.88 -9.01 -21.79
C SER A 52 -35.07 -8.26 -20.71
N ILE A 53 -35.56 -8.22 -19.48
CA ILE A 53 -34.88 -7.64 -18.34
C ILE A 53 -33.82 -8.60 -17.77
N LEU A 54 -34.11 -9.92 -17.88
CA LEU A 54 -33.26 -10.98 -17.35
C LEU A 54 -32.58 -11.70 -18.52
N GLY A 55 -31.28 -11.92 -18.40
CA GLY A 55 -30.54 -12.75 -19.34
C GLY A 55 -29.51 -12.04 -20.20
N ASP A 56 -29.35 -10.74 -20.07
CA ASP A 56 -28.19 -10.10 -20.67
C ASP A 56 -26.93 -10.41 -19.84
N SER A 57 -26.03 -11.19 -20.41
CA SER A 57 -24.79 -11.60 -19.77
C SER A 57 -23.86 -10.44 -19.40
N ASN A 58 -24.15 -9.24 -19.95
CA ASN A 58 -23.37 -8.03 -19.70
C ASN A 58 -23.75 -7.32 -18.40
N ASN A 59 -24.89 -7.62 -17.80
CA ASN A 59 -25.37 -6.97 -16.56
C ASN A 59 -24.99 -7.73 -15.28
N ALA A 60 -24.37 -8.91 -15.41
CA ALA A 60 -23.87 -9.63 -14.24
C ALA A 60 -22.63 -8.91 -13.65
N PRO A 61 -22.60 -8.62 -12.33
CA PRO A 61 -21.46 -7.93 -11.71
C PRO A 61 -20.16 -8.70 -11.99
N PRO A 62 -19.12 -8.03 -12.49
CA PRO A 62 -17.83 -8.67 -12.71
C PRO A 62 -17.16 -8.93 -11.37
N VAL A 63 -16.59 -10.12 -11.20
CA VAL A 63 -15.88 -10.54 -10.00
C VAL A 63 -14.47 -10.92 -10.40
N ALA A 64 -13.50 -10.47 -9.63
CA ALA A 64 -12.11 -10.87 -9.73
C ALA A 64 -11.56 -11.28 -8.36
N GLU A 65 -10.57 -12.14 -8.40
CA GLU A 65 -9.90 -12.62 -7.20
C GLU A 65 -8.43 -12.19 -7.20
N LYS A 66 -7.95 -11.74 -6.05
CA LYS A 66 -6.55 -11.40 -5.83
C LYS A 66 -6.02 -12.20 -4.65
N THR A 67 -4.99 -12.99 -4.88
CA THR A 67 -4.29 -13.73 -3.83
C THR A 67 -3.07 -12.96 -3.38
N ILE A 68 -2.93 -12.76 -2.07
CA ILE A 68 -1.74 -12.22 -1.44
C ILE A 68 -1.06 -13.36 -0.70
N THR A 69 0.20 -13.60 -1.02
CA THR A 69 1.05 -14.59 -0.35
C THR A 69 1.99 -13.90 0.62
N VAL A 70 2.22 -14.56 1.75
CA VAL A 70 3.26 -14.13 2.69
C VAL A 70 4.61 -14.56 2.11
N ASP A 71 5.46 -13.56 1.83
CA ASP A 71 6.79 -13.78 1.27
C ASP A 71 7.82 -14.07 2.36
N ASP A 72 8.79 -13.20 2.51
CA ASP A 72 9.95 -13.39 3.35
C ASP A 72 9.79 -12.81 4.75
N LEU A 73 10.55 -13.35 5.69
CA LEU A 73 10.67 -12.82 7.04
C LEU A 73 11.69 -11.67 7.06
N LEU A 74 11.27 -10.50 7.52
CA LEU A 74 12.18 -9.37 7.71
C LEU A 74 12.98 -9.58 9.02
N ILE A 75 14.29 -9.69 8.89
CA ILE A 75 15.20 -9.95 9.99
C ILE A 75 16.22 -8.81 10.09
N SER A 76 16.56 -8.44 11.32
CA SER A 76 17.72 -7.61 11.62
C SER A 76 18.46 -8.21 12.81
N SER A 77 19.76 -8.32 12.72
CA SER A 77 20.61 -8.88 13.77
C SER A 77 21.84 -8.02 13.98
N ALA A 78 22.29 -7.92 15.21
CA ALA A 78 23.53 -7.29 15.58
C ALA A 78 24.27 -8.17 16.58
N PHE A 79 25.58 -8.20 16.49
CA PHE A 79 26.44 -8.89 17.43
C PHE A 79 27.22 -7.85 18.25
N VAL A 80 27.23 -8.02 19.56
CA VAL A 80 27.94 -7.15 20.50
C VAL A 80 28.91 -8.01 21.28
N TYR A 81 30.18 -7.60 21.33
CA TYR A 81 31.17 -8.24 22.14
C TYR A 81 30.93 -7.91 23.62
N GLU A 82 30.95 -8.91 24.48
CA GLU A 82 30.70 -8.76 25.90
C GLU A 82 31.73 -7.85 26.56
N LEU A 83 32.98 -7.88 26.08
CA LEU A 83 34.06 -7.02 26.56
C LEU A 83 33.75 -5.53 26.27
N ASP A 84 33.24 -5.21 25.09
CA ASP A 84 32.90 -3.83 24.72
C ASP A 84 31.73 -3.31 25.54
N GLU A 85 30.79 -4.16 25.93
CA GLU A 85 29.69 -3.81 26.80
C GLU A 85 30.15 -3.44 28.21
N VAL A 86 31.09 -4.23 28.77
CA VAL A 86 31.64 -3.98 30.11
C VAL A 86 32.50 -2.71 30.13
N LEU A 87 33.21 -2.40 29.06
CA LEU A 87 34.04 -1.20 28.91
C LEU A 87 33.25 0.06 28.57
N SER A 88 32.03 -0.08 28.07
CA SER A 88 31.19 1.04 27.68
C SER A 88 30.48 1.63 28.92
N HIS A 89 30.49 2.96 29.03
CA HIS A 89 29.79 3.70 30.09
C HIS A 89 28.30 3.86 29.81
N TYR A 90 27.82 3.38 28.64
CA TYR A 90 26.46 3.49 28.18
C TYR A 90 25.79 2.12 28.10
N ASP A 91 24.46 2.09 28.21
CA ASP A 91 23.68 0.91 27.94
C ASP A 91 23.66 0.65 26.41
N LEU A 92 24.74 0.06 25.92
CA LEU A 92 24.98 -0.21 24.50
C LEU A 92 23.91 -1.14 23.91
N ARG A 93 23.40 -2.09 24.71
CA ARG A 93 22.36 -3.03 24.26
C ARG A 93 21.04 -2.32 23.97
N SER A 94 20.62 -1.40 24.83
CA SER A 94 19.40 -0.63 24.63
C SER A 94 19.49 0.24 23.38
N GLU A 95 20.63 0.88 23.15
CA GLU A 95 20.84 1.71 21.97
C GLU A 95 20.84 0.89 20.67
N ILE A 96 21.51 -0.27 20.68
CA ILE A 96 21.50 -1.18 19.52
C ILE A 96 20.11 -1.73 19.27
N SER A 97 19.37 -2.11 20.31
CA SER A 97 17.98 -2.55 20.22
C SER A 97 17.10 -1.52 19.53
N ARG A 98 17.24 -0.25 19.91
CA ARG A 98 16.51 0.88 19.32
C ARG A 98 16.86 1.08 17.85
N LYS A 99 18.15 1.00 17.50
CA LYS A 99 18.61 1.09 16.11
C LYS A 99 18.13 -0.06 15.23
N ILE A 100 18.09 -1.27 15.76
CA ILE A 100 17.48 -2.41 15.08
C ILE A 100 15.99 -2.16 14.81
N GLY A 101 15.23 -1.70 15.82
CA GLY A 101 13.82 -1.33 15.67
C GLY A 101 13.60 -0.25 14.61
N TYR A 102 14.47 0.76 14.59
CA TYR A 102 14.41 1.83 13.58
C TYR A 102 14.70 1.30 12.17
N ALA A 103 15.72 0.49 11.98
CA ALA A 103 16.07 -0.10 10.68
C ALA A 103 14.95 -1.01 10.14
N LEU A 104 14.29 -1.77 11.01
CA LEU A 104 13.14 -2.58 10.64
C LEU A 104 11.95 -1.70 10.22
N ALA A 105 11.68 -0.60 10.94
CA ALA A 105 10.62 0.35 10.63
C ALA A 105 10.85 1.01 9.27
N GLU A 106 12.05 1.51 9.01
CA GLU A 106 12.42 2.12 7.73
C GLU A 106 12.23 1.14 6.57
N LYS A 107 12.70 -0.08 6.71
CA LYS A 107 12.57 -1.11 5.67
C LYS A 107 11.11 -1.48 5.42
N TYR A 108 10.31 -1.60 6.48
CA TYR A 108 8.88 -1.89 6.41
C TYR A 108 8.13 -0.79 5.67
N ASP A 109 8.31 0.47 6.07
CA ASP A 109 7.66 1.62 5.44
C ASP A 109 8.04 1.74 3.96
N ARG A 110 9.31 1.55 3.64
CA ARG A 110 9.80 1.55 2.25
C ARG A 110 9.13 0.47 1.40
N LEU A 111 8.92 -0.73 1.94
CA LEU A 111 8.23 -1.82 1.24
C LEU A 111 6.75 -1.49 1.00
N ILE A 112 6.06 -0.90 1.98
CA ILE A 112 4.67 -0.48 1.84
C ILE A 112 4.51 0.62 0.78
N PHE A 113 5.34 1.67 0.81
CA PHE A 113 5.30 2.71 -0.20
C PHE A 113 5.62 2.19 -1.60
N ARG A 114 6.53 1.22 -1.72
CA ARG A 114 6.78 0.54 -3.01
C ARG A 114 5.57 -0.28 -3.49
N ALA A 115 4.85 -0.92 -2.58
CA ALA A 115 3.62 -1.64 -2.91
C ALA A 115 2.52 -0.68 -3.37
N ILE A 116 2.35 0.48 -2.73
CA ILE A 116 1.43 1.54 -3.15
C ILE A 116 1.79 2.05 -4.56
N ALA A 117 3.06 2.32 -4.82
CA ALA A 117 3.53 2.74 -6.15
C ALA A 117 3.27 1.68 -7.23
N ARG A 118 3.41 0.39 -6.89
CA ARG A 118 3.02 -0.71 -7.79
C ARG A 118 1.51 -0.75 -8.03
N GLY A 119 0.71 -0.52 -6.99
CA GLY A 119 -0.75 -0.41 -7.10
C GLY A 119 -1.18 0.71 -8.04
N ALA A 120 -0.54 1.87 -7.95
CA ALA A 120 -0.80 3.02 -8.83
C ALA A 120 -0.45 2.74 -10.31
N ARG A 121 0.38 1.74 -10.59
CA ARG A 121 0.74 1.30 -11.95
C ARG A 121 -0.02 0.06 -12.41
N ALA A 122 -0.82 -0.54 -11.56
CA ALA A 122 -1.55 -1.75 -11.89
C ALA A 122 -2.69 -1.44 -12.87
N ALA A 123 -2.88 -2.32 -13.84
CA ALA A 123 -4.07 -2.30 -14.68
C ALA A 123 -5.32 -2.66 -13.87
N SER A 124 -6.50 -2.43 -14.44
CA SER A 124 -7.73 -2.89 -13.82
C SER A 124 -7.68 -4.39 -13.50
N PRO A 125 -8.13 -4.81 -12.32
CA PRO A 125 -8.22 -6.22 -11.98
C PRO A 125 -9.33 -6.95 -12.75
N ILE A 126 -10.26 -6.22 -13.37
CA ILE A 126 -11.40 -6.74 -14.12
C ILE A 126 -11.25 -6.38 -15.60
N THR A 127 -11.18 -7.41 -16.44
CA THR A 127 -11.01 -7.29 -17.90
C THR A 127 -12.21 -7.84 -18.68
N LYS A 128 -13.38 -7.97 -18.06
CA LYS A 128 -14.58 -8.50 -18.70
C LYS A 128 -15.07 -7.54 -19.78
N ALA A 129 -15.38 -8.05 -20.97
CA ALA A 129 -15.91 -7.29 -22.07
C ALA A 129 -17.17 -6.51 -21.66
N GLY A 130 -17.29 -5.24 -22.06
CA GLY A 130 -18.39 -4.37 -21.71
C GLY A 130 -18.31 -3.67 -20.35
N TYR A 131 -17.30 -3.95 -19.55
CA TYR A 131 -17.02 -3.30 -18.28
C TYR A 131 -15.68 -2.59 -18.33
N VAL A 132 -15.65 -1.34 -17.93
CA VAL A 132 -14.42 -0.56 -17.77
C VAL A 132 -14.25 -0.26 -16.29
N GLU A 133 -13.53 -1.13 -15.62
CA GLU A 133 -13.12 -0.85 -14.23
C GLU A 133 -11.82 -0.05 -14.21
N PRO A 134 -11.75 0.99 -13.40
CA PRO A 134 -10.57 1.84 -13.36
C PRO A 134 -9.38 1.11 -12.75
N GLY A 135 -8.27 1.11 -13.46
CA GLY A 135 -6.96 0.72 -12.94
C GLY A 135 -6.28 1.85 -12.16
N GLY A 136 -5.02 1.66 -11.79
CA GLY A 136 -4.19 2.71 -11.20
C GLY A 136 -3.98 3.88 -12.18
N THR A 137 -3.77 5.08 -11.66
CA THR A 137 -3.48 6.29 -12.45
C THR A 137 -2.07 6.77 -12.17
N GLN A 138 -1.35 7.11 -13.22
CA GLN A 138 -0.05 7.75 -13.14
C GLN A 138 -0.17 9.16 -13.70
N ILE A 139 0.14 10.15 -12.89
CA ILE A 139 0.12 11.55 -13.28
C ILE A 139 1.56 12.02 -13.42
N ARG A 140 1.85 12.63 -14.56
CA ARG A 140 3.16 13.22 -14.83
C ARG A 140 3.16 14.67 -14.41
N VAL A 141 4.22 15.08 -13.73
CA VAL A 141 4.42 16.48 -13.38
C VAL A 141 5.13 17.16 -14.54
N GLY A 142 4.49 18.20 -15.10
CA GLY A 142 5.02 18.98 -16.22
C GLY A 142 4.82 18.32 -17.60
N THR A 143 5.11 19.08 -18.64
CA THR A 143 4.87 18.71 -20.05
C THR A 143 6.06 18.05 -20.72
N ASN A 144 7.28 18.30 -20.23
CA ASN A 144 8.52 17.94 -20.92
C ASN A 144 9.17 16.65 -20.42
N ASN A 145 8.57 15.94 -19.45
CA ASN A 145 9.13 14.74 -18.85
C ASN A 145 10.52 14.92 -18.20
N GLN A 146 10.87 16.13 -17.81
CA GLN A 146 12.16 16.40 -17.18
C GLN A 146 12.02 16.41 -15.65
N ALA A 147 13.06 15.98 -14.95
CA ALA A 147 13.09 16.04 -13.49
C ALA A 147 12.95 17.47 -12.95
N SER A 148 13.37 18.47 -13.73
CA SER A 148 13.21 19.91 -13.43
C SER A 148 11.75 20.35 -13.34
N ASP A 149 10.82 19.67 -14.00
CA ASP A 149 9.40 20.05 -13.99
C ASP A 149 8.79 19.93 -12.59
N ALA A 150 9.31 19.02 -11.77
CA ALA A 150 8.88 18.86 -10.38
C ALA A 150 9.26 20.04 -9.47
N TYR A 151 10.22 20.87 -9.88
CA TYR A 151 10.62 22.06 -9.13
C TYR A 151 9.82 23.31 -9.53
N VAL A 152 8.95 23.21 -10.52
CA VAL A 152 8.06 24.30 -10.94
C VAL A 152 6.78 24.22 -10.11
N PRO A 153 6.50 25.20 -9.23
CA PRO A 153 5.33 25.15 -8.33
C PRO A 153 4.00 24.98 -9.06
N ALA A 154 3.82 25.67 -10.18
CA ALA A 154 2.61 25.57 -10.99
C ALA A 154 2.37 24.15 -11.54
N SER A 155 3.42 23.49 -12.01
CA SER A 155 3.32 22.10 -12.51
C SER A 155 2.96 21.12 -11.41
N LEU A 156 3.49 21.31 -10.21
CA LEU A 156 3.18 20.49 -9.06
C LEU A 156 1.72 20.69 -8.62
N ILE A 157 1.26 21.92 -8.52
CA ILE A 157 -0.11 22.26 -8.14
C ILE A 157 -1.10 21.66 -9.15
N ASN A 158 -0.85 21.81 -10.45
CA ASN A 158 -1.70 21.22 -11.49
C ASN A 158 -1.76 19.71 -11.37
N ALA A 159 -0.64 19.03 -11.11
CA ALA A 159 -0.61 17.59 -10.92
C ALA A 159 -1.45 17.12 -9.71
N PHE A 160 -1.54 17.92 -8.63
CA PHE A 160 -2.43 17.63 -7.51
C PHE A 160 -3.91 17.78 -7.89
N TYR A 161 -4.28 18.80 -8.65
CA TYR A 161 -5.65 18.94 -9.14
C TYR A 161 -6.02 17.82 -10.12
N ASP A 162 -5.13 17.45 -11.02
CA ASP A 162 -5.32 16.32 -11.93
C ASP A 162 -5.48 14.99 -11.16
N ALA A 163 -4.74 14.82 -10.07
CA ALA A 163 -4.88 13.66 -9.20
C ALA A 163 -6.25 13.62 -8.51
N ALA A 164 -6.72 14.76 -8.02
CA ALA A 164 -8.04 14.86 -7.41
C ALA A 164 -9.16 14.56 -8.42
N ALA A 165 -9.09 15.16 -9.61
CA ALA A 165 -10.03 14.91 -10.70
C ALA A 165 -10.04 13.44 -11.12
N ALA A 166 -8.88 12.81 -11.27
CA ALA A 166 -8.78 11.39 -11.61
C ALA A 166 -9.35 10.47 -10.52
N MET A 167 -9.28 10.84 -9.25
CA MET A 167 -9.94 10.11 -8.17
C MET A 167 -11.46 10.27 -8.23
N ASP A 168 -11.96 11.48 -8.53
CA ASP A 168 -13.39 11.75 -8.69
C ASP A 168 -13.99 10.99 -9.87
N GLU A 169 -13.33 10.98 -11.02
CA GLU A 169 -13.74 10.20 -12.18
C GLU A 169 -13.84 8.71 -11.88
N LYS A 170 -12.97 8.20 -11.03
CA LYS A 170 -12.99 6.81 -10.59
C LYS A 170 -13.99 6.53 -9.46
N GLY A 171 -14.66 7.56 -8.96
CA GLY A 171 -15.65 7.44 -7.89
C GLY A 171 -15.04 7.07 -6.54
N VAL A 172 -13.82 7.51 -6.28
CA VAL A 172 -13.21 7.39 -4.94
C VAL A 172 -13.83 8.44 -4.03
N SER A 173 -14.34 8.01 -2.87
CA SER A 173 -14.97 8.91 -1.89
C SER A 173 -14.05 10.09 -1.53
N SER A 174 -14.64 11.27 -1.38
CA SER A 174 -13.94 12.48 -0.92
C SER A 174 -13.66 12.48 0.58
N GLU A 175 -14.31 11.60 1.33
CA GLU A 175 -14.06 11.45 2.77
C GLU A 175 -12.70 10.78 3.02
N GLY A 176 -11.83 11.45 3.76
CA GLY A 176 -10.52 10.92 4.14
C GLY A 176 -9.40 11.13 3.11
N ARG A 177 -9.57 12.06 2.16
CA ARG A 177 -8.51 12.49 1.24
C ARG A 177 -7.58 13.52 1.88
#